data_0c6efff996cb8516a0fcbf868c4de2bb
#
_entry.id   0c6efff996cb8516a0fcbf868c4de2bb
#
_cell.length_a   1.000
_cell.length_b   1.000
_cell.length_c   1.000
_cell.angle_alpha   90.00
_cell.angle_beta   90.00
_cell.angle_gamma   90.00
#
_symmetry.space_group_name_H-M   'P 1'
#
loop_
_entity.id
_entity.type
_entity.pdbx_description
1 polymer ?
#
loop_
_entity_poly.entity_id
_entity_poly.type
_entity_poly.pdbx_seq_one_letter_code
_entity_poly.pdbx_strand_id
1 'polypeptide(L)'
;MTIEDRLDVAETVYRYAYGVDTRDFALYRSIFAERVAFDFTSFQGGEPVVMDADAWVAGVRHLFTQLAATHHMMTNPLTSIDGDTATCRMYVQAHHVHDADDPASWYTIGGYYDDTLVRSADGPAGWLLTGVTLTVLWRRGDPGILSPAD
;
A
#
# COMPACT_ATOMS: atom_id res chain seq x y z
N MET A 1 -5.26 -22.86 9.96
CA MET A 1 -4.54 -22.07 8.93
C MET A 1 -4.15 -23.00 7.79
N THR A 2 -4.74 -22.80 6.63
CA THR A 2 -4.45 -23.53 5.40
C THR A 2 -3.44 -22.79 4.53
N ILE A 3 -2.94 -23.44 3.48
CA ILE A 3 -2.12 -22.78 2.46
C ILE A 3 -2.95 -21.74 1.69
N GLU A 4 -4.23 -22.04 1.47
CA GLU A 4 -5.19 -21.14 0.83
C GLU A 4 -5.37 -19.85 1.65
N ASP A 5 -5.59 -19.95 2.96
CA ASP A 5 -5.67 -18.78 3.84
C ASP A 5 -4.43 -17.87 3.71
N ARG A 6 -3.23 -18.46 3.62
CA ARG A 6 -1.99 -17.68 3.46
C ARG A 6 -1.91 -16.99 2.10
N LEU A 7 -2.34 -17.68 1.06
CA LEU A 7 -2.40 -17.11 -0.29
C LEU A 7 -3.41 -15.97 -0.37
N ASP A 8 -4.59 -16.15 0.25
CA ASP A 8 -5.66 -15.14 0.26
C ASP A 8 -5.25 -13.86 0.99
N VAL A 9 -4.55 -13.99 2.13
CA VAL A 9 -3.96 -12.84 2.83
C VAL A 9 -2.93 -12.13 1.95
N ALA A 10 -1.99 -12.88 1.36
CA ALA A 10 -0.97 -12.31 0.48
C ALA A 10 -1.60 -11.67 -0.75
N GLU A 11 -2.62 -12.29 -1.36
CA GLU A 11 -3.33 -11.76 -2.51
C GLU A 11 -4.06 -10.44 -2.19
N THR A 12 -4.65 -10.33 -1.00
CA THR A 12 -5.24 -9.07 -0.55
C THR A 12 -4.19 -7.95 -0.55
N VAL A 13 -2.99 -8.22 -0.02
CA VAL A 13 -1.91 -7.23 0.01
C VAL A 13 -1.35 -6.96 -1.40
N TYR A 14 -1.23 -7.96 -2.29
CA TYR A 14 -0.81 -7.73 -3.69
C TYR A 14 -1.76 -6.80 -4.44
N ARG A 15 -3.05 -6.83 -4.17
CA ARG A 15 -4.04 -5.94 -4.78
C ARG A 15 -3.83 -4.47 -4.40
N TYR A 16 -3.15 -4.19 -3.29
CA TYR A 16 -2.67 -2.84 -2.96
C TYR A 16 -1.82 -2.27 -4.10
N ALA A 17 -0.79 -3.01 -4.51
CA ALA A 17 0.10 -2.61 -5.61
C ALA A 17 -0.66 -2.45 -6.94
N TYR A 18 -1.42 -3.47 -7.32
CA TYR A 18 -2.17 -3.44 -8.59
C TYR A 18 -3.18 -2.29 -8.65
N GLY A 19 -3.92 -2.06 -7.59
CA GLY A 19 -4.92 -0.99 -7.55
C GLY A 19 -4.30 0.39 -7.75
N VAL A 20 -3.19 0.66 -7.07
CA VAL A 20 -2.48 1.93 -7.19
C VAL A 20 -1.80 2.07 -8.56
N ASP A 21 -1.06 1.07 -9.00
CA ASP A 21 -0.22 1.14 -10.19
C ASP A 21 -1.04 1.18 -11.49
N THR A 22 -2.18 0.52 -11.52
CA THR A 22 -3.11 0.55 -12.66
C THR A 22 -4.14 1.68 -12.59
N ARG A 23 -4.12 2.48 -11.51
CA ARG A 23 -5.12 3.51 -11.24
C ARG A 23 -6.55 2.95 -11.10
N ASP A 24 -6.66 1.66 -10.75
CA ASP A 24 -7.92 1.03 -10.38
C ASP A 24 -8.22 1.30 -8.90
N PHE A 25 -8.73 2.51 -8.63
CA PHE A 25 -9.02 2.93 -7.26
C PHE A 25 -10.24 2.24 -6.65
N ALA A 26 -11.08 1.60 -7.46
CA ALA A 26 -12.13 0.71 -6.97
C ALA A 26 -11.54 -0.58 -6.40
N LEU A 27 -10.60 -1.21 -7.12
CA LEU A 27 -9.83 -2.34 -6.62
C LEU A 27 -9.06 -1.95 -5.36
N TYR A 28 -8.36 -0.81 -5.39
CA TYR A 28 -7.58 -0.32 -4.25
C TYR A 28 -8.46 -0.11 -3.00
N ARG A 29 -9.66 0.49 -3.16
CA ARG A 29 -10.62 0.67 -2.06
C ARG A 29 -11.15 -0.66 -1.50
N SER A 30 -11.36 -1.63 -2.36
CA SER A 30 -12.02 -2.90 -2.00
C SER A 30 -11.24 -3.75 -1.00
N ILE A 31 -9.93 -3.50 -0.83
CA ILE A 31 -9.09 -4.27 0.10
C ILE A 31 -9.07 -3.72 1.52
N PHE A 32 -9.65 -2.55 1.77
CA PHE A 32 -9.63 -1.88 3.06
C PHE A 32 -10.94 -2.06 3.82
N ALA A 33 -10.83 -2.23 5.14
CA ALA A 33 -11.95 -2.04 6.05
C ALA A 33 -12.44 -0.57 6.01
N GLU A 34 -13.58 -0.26 6.62
CA GLU A 34 -14.13 1.10 6.67
C GLU A 34 -13.15 2.10 7.32
N ARG A 35 -12.53 1.68 8.41
CA ARG A 35 -11.50 2.46 9.12
C ARG A 35 -10.20 1.67 9.17
N VAL A 36 -9.10 2.36 8.90
CA VAL A 36 -7.77 1.76 8.80
C VAL A 36 -6.76 2.60 9.57
N ALA A 37 -5.88 1.91 10.30
CA ALA A 37 -4.73 2.53 10.94
C ALA A 37 -3.57 2.60 9.94
N PHE A 38 -3.11 3.81 9.62
CA PHE A 38 -1.97 4.05 8.73
C PHE A 38 -0.80 4.61 9.52
N ASP A 39 0.35 3.96 9.41
CA ASP A 39 1.62 4.46 9.94
C ASP A 39 2.64 4.60 8.80
N PHE A 40 2.75 5.80 8.29
CA PHE A 40 3.74 6.20 7.28
C PHE A 40 4.81 7.14 7.86
N THR A 41 4.95 7.15 9.19
CA THR A 41 5.89 8.05 9.89
C THR A 41 7.34 7.81 9.48
N SER A 42 7.72 6.57 9.16
CA SER A 42 9.05 6.24 8.61
C SER A 42 9.31 6.90 7.26
N PHE A 43 8.25 7.18 6.49
CA PHE A 43 8.35 7.80 5.16
C PHE A 43 8.29 9.33 5.22
N GLN A 44 7.28 9.88 5.88
CA GLN A 44 6.96 11.30 5.83
C GLN A 44 7.05 12.02 7.18
N GLY A 45 7.41 11.31 8.26
CA GLY A 45 7.36 11.85 9.62
C GLY A 45 5.93 11.98 10.14
N GLY A 46 5.74 12.82 11.16
CA GLY A 46 4.43 13.02 11.77
C GLY A 46 4.03 11.89 12.74
N GLU A 47 2.74 11.64 12.84
CA GLU A 47 2.14 10.65 13.74
C GLU A 47 1.30 9.64 12.95
N PRO A 48 1.15 8.40 13.45
CA PRO A 48 0.18 7.45 12.90
C PRO A 48 -1.23 8.01 12.94
N VAL A 49 -2.06 7.65 11.97
CA VAL A 49 -3.44 8.11 11.88
C VAL A 49 -4.40 6.95 11.71
N VAL A 50 -5.61 7.07 12.25
CA VAL A 50 -6.74 6.19 11.92
C VAL A 50 -7.73 7.01 11.12
N MET A 51 -8.06 6.57 9.93
CA MET A 51 -8.95 7.33 9.04
C MET A 51 -9.87 6.42 8.24
N ASP A 52 -10.90 7.03 7.67
CA ASP A 52 -11.80 6.34 6.75
C ASP A 52 -11.05 5.94 5.48
N ALA A 53 -11.29 4.72 5.00
CA ALA A 53 -10.65 4.21 3.80
C ALA A 53 -10.96 5.06 2.56
N ASP A 54 -12.18 5.62 2.46
CA ASP A 54 -12.55 6.50 1.35
C ASP A 54 -11.69 7.77 1.32
N ALA A 55 -11.42 8.37 2.48
CA ALA A 55 -10.56 9.54 2.60
C ALA A 55 -9.10 9.22 2.24
N TRP A 56 -8.60 8.07 2.69
CA TRP A 56 -7.26 7.59 2.32
C TRP A 56 -7.14 7.39 0.81
N VAL A 57 -8.07 6.66 0.20
CA VAL A 57 -8.08 6.39 -1.25
C VAL A 57 -8.18 7.67 -2.07
N ALA A 58 -8.99 8.64 -1.62
CA ALA A 58 -9.08 9.95 -2.27
C ALA A 58 -7.74 10.70 -2.26
N GLY A 59 -7.01 10.68 -1.13
CA GLY A 59 -5.68 11.27 -1.02
C GLY A 59 -4.64 10.60 -1.92
N VAL A 60 -4.61 9.27 -1.94
CA VAL A 60 -3.73 8.50 -2.82
C VAL A 60 -4.06 8.78 -4.30
N ARG A 61 -5.34 8.79 -4.67
CA ARG A 61 -5.78 9.16 -6.02
C ARG A 61 -5.28 10.54 -6.41
N HIS A 62 -5.48 11.54 -5.55
CA HIS A 62 -5.05 12.91 -5.81
C HIS A 62 -3.54 12.99 -6.08
N LEU A 63 -2.73 12.36 -5.23
CA LEU A 63 -1.28 12.35 -5.39
C LEU A 63 -0.83 11.58 -6.63
N PHE A 64 -1.35 10.38 -6.85
CA PHE A 64 -0.81 9.46 -7.86
C PHE A 64 -1.31 9.74 -9.27
N THR A 65 -2.44 10.43 -9.44
CA THR A 65 -2.87 10.91 -10.76
C THR A 65 -1.98 12.02 -11.33
N GLN A 66 -1.13 12.64 -10.49
CA GLN A 66 -0.13 13.62 -10.92
C GLN A 66 1.16 12.95 -11.43
N LEU A 67 1.32 11.65 -11.24
CA LEU A 67 2.49 10.88 -11.66
C LEU A 67 2.23 10.19 -12.99
N ALA A 68 3.23 10.17 -13.87
CA ALA A 68 3.15 9.45 -15.14
C ALA A 68 3.01 7.94 -14.95
N ALA A 69 3.72 7.37 -13.97
CA ALA A 69 3.65 5.95 -13.64
C ALA A 69 4.09 5.68 -12.20
N THR A 70 3.61 4.57 -11.66
CA THR A 70 4.12 3.98 -10.41
C THR A 70 4.23 2.48 -10.55
N HIS A 71 5.19 1.90 -9.85
CA HIS A 71 5.38 0.45 -9.83
C HIS A 71 5.79 0.00 -8.43
N HIS A 72 4.90 -0.73 -7.78
CA HIS A 72 5.13 -1.32 -6.47
C HIS A 72 5.46 -2.81 -6.64
N MET A 73 6.71 -3.18 -6.41
CA MET A 73 7.10 -4.59 -6.31
C MET A 73 6.96 -5.03 -4.86
N MET A 74 6.01 -5.91 -4.58
CA MET A 74 5.75 -6.47 -3.27
C MET A 74 6.11 -7.96 -3.27
N THR A 75 7.00 -8.36 -2.35
CA THR A 75 7.60 -9.70 -2.36
C THR A 75 7.77 -10.27 -0.95
N ASN A 76 8.08 -11.58 -0.89
CA ASN A 76 8.47 -12.28 0.33
C ASN A 76 7.43 -12.20 1.46
N PRO A 77 6.16 -12.60 1.22
CA PRO A 77 5.14 -12.51 2.25
C PRO A 77 5.43 -13.42 3.44
N LEU A 78 5.41 -12.85 4.63
CA LEU A 78 5.43 -13.56 5.89
C LEU A 78 4.06 -13.36 6.56
N THR A 79 3.24 -14.39 6.50
CA THR A 79 1.85 -14.36 6.97
C THR A 79 1.70 -15.14 8.28
N SER A 80 1.03 -14.55 9.25
CA SER A 80 0.55 -15.22 10.47
C SER A 80 -0.95 -15.02 10.60
N ILE A 81 -1.68 -16.07 10.92
CA ILE A 81 -3.15 -16.06 11.04
C ILE A 81 -3.54 -16.62 12.40
N ASP A 82 -4.39 -15.90 13.11
CA ASP A 82 -5.00 -16.30 14.37
C ASP A 82 -6.52 -16.08 14.29
N GLY A 83 -7.26 -17.16 14.04
CA GLY A 83 -8.70 -17.12 13.84
C GLY A 83 -9.08 -16.22 12.65
N ASP A 84 -9.82 -15.15 12.95
CA ASP A 84 -10.30 -14.19 11.95
C ASP A 84 -9.40 -12.96 11.80
N THR A 85 -8.19 -12.99 12.37
CA THR A 85 -7.19 -11.94 12.24
C THR A 85 -5.93 -12.47 11.59
N ALA A 86 -5.23 -11.60 10.86
CA ALA A 86 -3.97 -11.94 10.23
C ALA A 86 -2.98 -10.76 10.28
N THR A 87 -1.71 -11.10 10.18
CA THR A 87 -0.64 -10.15 9.87
C THR A 87 0.11 -10.61 8.63
N CYS A 88 0.57 -9.65 7.83
CA CYS A 88 1.38 -9.94 6.66
C CYS A 88 2.52 -8.92 6.56
N ARG A 89 3.76 -9.39 6.56
CA ARG A 89 4.92 -8.57 6.23
C ARG A 89 5.34 -8.85 4.80
N MET A 90 5.55 -7.80 4.00
CA MET A 90 6.08 -7.91 2.64
C MET A 90 7.14 -6.86 2.38
N TYR A 91 8.19 -7.21 1.66
CA TYR A 91 9.06 -6.20 1.08
C TYR A 91 8.32 -5.38 0.03
N VAL A 92 8.71 -4.12 -0.09
CA VAL A 92 8.25 -3.23 -1.15
C VAL A 92 9.42 -2.46 -1.76
N GLN A 93 9.41 -2.37 -3.11
CA GLN A 93 10.12 -1.32 -3.83
C GLN A 93 9.05 -0.53 -4.60
N ALA A 94 8.86 0.72 -4.22
CA ALA A 94 7.88 1.60 -4.84
C ALA A 94 8.61 2.63 -5.70
N HIS A 95 8.51 2.48 -7.01
CA HIS A 95 9.09 3.37 -8.00
C HIS A 95 8.02 4.34 -8.51
N HIS A 96 8.34 5.62 -8.48
CA HIS A 96 7.45 6.70 -8.89
C HIS A 96 8.12 7.48 -10.02
N VAL A 97 7.41 7.66 -11.12
CA VAL A 97 7.84 8.44 -12.28
C VAL A 97 6.91 9.64 -12.42
N HIS A 98 7.45 10.85 -12.30
CA HIS A 98 6.66 12.06 -12.41
C HIS A 98 6.44 12.45 -13.88
N ASP A 99 7.52 12.48 -14.67
CA ASP A 99 7.49 12.79 -16.09
C ASP A 99 8.14 11.66 -16.90
N ALA A 100 7.38 11.05 -17.78
CA ALA A 100 7.84 9.92 -18.60
C ALA A 100 8.91 10.31 -19.62
N ASP A 101 8.96 11.58 -20.01
CA ASP A 101 9.92 12.10 -20.98
C ASP A 101 11.22 12.61 -20.33
N ASP A 102 11.23 12.77 -19.00
CA ASP A 102 12.42 13.14 -18.23
C ASP A 102 12.98 11.91 -17.47
N PRO A 103 14.08 11.33 -17.94
CA PRO A 103 14.67 10.15 -17.30
C PRO A 103 15.22 10.40 -15.88
N ALA A 104 15.31 11.66 -15.44
CA ALA A 104 15.74 12.03 -14.09
C ALA A 104 14.56 12.26 -13.13
N SER A 105 13.34 12.35 -13.64
CA SER A 105 12.13 12.69 -12.87
C SER A 105 11.51 11.45 -12.22
N TRP A 106 12.20 10.87 -11.24
CA TRP A 106 11.76 9.68 -10.54
C TRP A 106 12.18 9.67 -9.05
N TYR A 107 11.46 8.87 -8.27
CA TYR A 107 11.77 8.61 -6.87
C TYR A 107 11.43 7.17 -6.50
N THR A 108 12.35 6.48 -5.85
CA THR A 108 12.15 5.10 -5.38
C THR A 108 12.38 4.99 -3.89
N ILE A 109 11.49 4.31 -3.21
CA ILE A 109 11.68 3.88 -1.83
C ILE A 109 11.72 2.36 -1.78
N GLY A 110 12.58 1.82 -0.92
CA GLY A 110 12.64 0.41 -0.60
C GLY A 110 12.48 0.20 0.89
N GLY A 111 11.71 -0.80 1.25
CA GLY A 111 11.42 -1.11 2.64
C GLY A 111 10.47 -2.30 2.76
N TYR A 112 9.60 -2.26 3.73
CA TYR A 112 8.58 -3.28 3.92
C TYR A 112 7.31 -2.71 4.53
N TYR A 113 6.20 -3.37 4.24
CA TYR A 113 4.94 -3.19 4.93
C TYR A 113 4.77 -4.22 6.04
N ASP A 114 4.22 -3.79 7.16
CA ASP A 114 3.58 -4.61 8.18
C ASP A 114 2.09 -4.31 8.16
N ASP A 115 1.32 -5.27 7.69
CA ASP A 115 -0.11 -5.14 7.52
C ASP A 115 -0.87 -5.98 8.53
N THR A 116 -2.00 -5.46 8.99
CA THR A 116 -2.98 -6.20 9.78
C THR A 116 -4.27 -6.36 9.00
N LEU A 117 -4.88 -7.54 9.09
CA LEU A 117 -6.08 -7.88 8.34
C LEU A 117 -7.12 -8.56 9.22
N VAL A 118 -8.37 -8.47 8.79
CA VAL A 118 -9.51 -9.17 9.37
C VAL A 118 -10.21 -9.98 8.29
N ARG A 119 -10.69 -11.17 8.65
CA ARG A 119 -11.49 -12.00 7.73
C ARG A 119 -12.82 -11.32 7.44
N SER A 120 -13.18 -11.20 6.18
CA SER A 120 -14.42 -10.57 5.75
C SER A 120 -14.83 -11.07 4.37
N ALA A 121 -16.10 -11.46 4.24
CA ALA A 121 -16.66 -11.82 2.94
C ALA A 121 -16.75 -10.63 1.96
N ASP A 122 -16.65 -9.39 2.45
CA ASP A 122 -16.64 -8.18 1.63
C ASP A 122 -15.28 -7.96 0.95
N GLY A 123 -14.21 -8.58 1.47
CA GLY A 123 -12.89 -8.52 0.88
C GLY A 123 -12.77 -9.40 -0.36
N PRO A 124 -12.07 -8.95 -1.41
CA PRO A 124 -11.98 -9.65 -2.69
C PRO A 124 -11.29 -11.03 -2.61
N ALA A 125 -10.49 -11.28 -1.57
CA ALA A 125 -9.89 -12.58 -1.25
C ALA A 125 -10.28 -13.05 0.16
N GLY A 126 -11.43 -12.59 0.68
CA GLY A 126 -11.92 -12.98 2.00
C GLY A 126 -11.25 -12.27 3.17
N TRP A 127 -10.47 -11.22 2.92
CA TRP A 127 -9.76 -10.45 3.92
C TRP A 127 -9.80 -8.95 3.62
N LEU A 128 -9.77 -8.13 4.67
CA LEU A 128 -9.67 -6.66 4.57
C LEU A 128 -8.52 -6.15 5.43
N LEU A 129 -7.78 -5.18 4.91
CA LEU A 129 -6.74 -4.45 5.63
C LEU A 129 -7.36 -3.55 6.70
N THR A 130 -6.89 -3.69 7.92
CA THR A 130 -7.25 -2.86 9.08
C THR A 130 -6.11 -1.97 9.54
N GLY A 131 -4.89 -2.26 9.10
CA GLY A 131 -3.71 -1.46 9.40
C GLY A 131 -2.64 -1.65 8.33
N VAL A 132 -1.92 -0.58 8.03
CA VAL A 132 -0.80 -0.54 7.08
C VAL A 132 0.33 0.28 7.69
N THR A 133 1.47 -0.34 7.92
CA THR A 133 2.66 0.32 8.44
C THR A 133 3.80 0.20 7.43
N LEU A 134 4.31 1.32 6.94
CA LEU A 134 5.46 1.36 6.04
C LEU A 134 6.74 1.66 6.84
N THR A 135 7.73 0.77 6.72
CA THR A 135 9.09 1.01 7.18
C THR A 135 10.02 1.22 5.98
N VAL A 136 10.63 2.38 5.88
CA VAL A 136 11.56 2.73 4.80
C VAL A 136 12.99 2.37 5.21
N LEU A 137 13.67 1.56 4.39
CA LEU A 137 15.06 1.16 4.59
C LEU A 137 16.03 2.01 3.78
N TRP A 138 15.62 2.44 2.58
CA TRP A 138 16.44 3.27 1.70
C TRP A 138 15.59 4.08 0.73
N ARG A 139 16.19 5.13 0.17
CA ARG A 139 15.54 6.06 -0.78
C ARG A 139 16.53 6.42 -1.89
N ARG A 140 16.00 6.66 -3.12
CA ARG A 140 16.77 7.14 -4.27
C ARG A 140 15.90 8.02 -5.15
N GLY A 141 16.51 9.02 -5.80
CA GLY A 141 15.83 9.95 -6.69
C GLY A 141 15.38 11.24 -6.00
N ASP A 142 14.40 11.91 -6.59
CA ASP A 142 13.89 13.20 -6.13
C ASP A 142 12.62 13.02 -5.27
N PRO A 143 12.71 13.23 -3.95
CA PRO A 143 11.54 13.12 -3.07
C PRO A 143 10.49 14.21 -3.36
N GLY A 144 10.86 15.31 -4.01
CA GLY A 144 9.95 16.41 -4.32
C GLY A 144 8.79 16.02 -5.23
N ILE A 145 8.93 14.95 -6.03
CA ILE A 145 7.86 14.49 -6.92
C ILE A 145 6.64 13.90 -6.18
N LEU A 146 6.80 13.54 -4.90
CA LEU A 146 5.71 13.06 -4.04
C LEU A 146 5.18 14.14 -3.11
N SER A 147 5.63 15.38 -3.25
CA SER A 147 5.05 16.50 -2.52
C SER A 147 3.75 16.92 -3.21
N PRO A 148 2.67 17.21 -2.42
CA PRO A 148 1.45 17.76 -3.00
C PRO A 148 1.81 19.06 -3.76
N ALA A 149 1.29 19.21 -4.97
CA ALA A 149 1.35 20.51 -5.65
C ALA A 149 0.51 21.51 -4.81
N ASP A 150 1.09 22.67 -4.53
CA ASP A 150 0.43 23.78 -3.83
C ASP A 150 -0.82 24.27 -4.60
#